data_d8da43478808884e13ab16f716903e6b
#
_entry.id   d8da43478808884e13ab16f716903e6b
#
_cell.length_a   1.000
_cell.length_b   1.000
_cell.length_c   1.000
_cell.angle_alpha   90.00
_cell.angle_beta   90.00
_cell.angle_gamma   90.00
#
_symmetry.space_group_name_H-M   'P 1'
#
loop_
_entity.id
_entity.type
_entity.pdbx_description
1 polymer ?
#
loop_
_entity_poly.entity_id
_entity_poly.type
_entity_poly.pdbx_seq_one_letter_code
_entity_poly.pdbx_strand_id
1 'polypeptide(L)'
;EAEAGGGFRVEVAYARQDVQALVAVDVPPGARLIDAVELSGLLQRFPEIDPERLDAGIFGRPAAADTPLRPNDRVEIYRPLLVNPKEMRRKRAKASG
;
A
#
# COMPACT_ATOMS: atom_id res chain seq x y z
N GLU A 1 -9.52 -20.29 -18.42
CA GLU A 1 -9.39 -19.78 -18.24
C GLU A 1 -9.16 -18.89 -18.04
N ALA A 2 -8.78 -19.35 -17.65
CA ALA A 2 -8.45 -18.31 -17.30
C ALA A 2 -8.29 -17.39 -18.03
N GLU A 3 -8.37 -17.69 -18.49
CA GLU A 3 -8.32 -16.95 -19.02
C GLU A 3 -8.79 -16.31 -18.93
N ALA A 4 -9.16 -17.11 -18.93
CA ALA A 4 -9.83 -16.33 -19.30
C ALA A 4 -9.96 -15.06 -18.74
N GLY A 5 -10.36 -14.76 -18.09
CA GLY A 5 -10.51 -13.45 -17.60
C GLY A 5 -9.33 -12.55 -17.70
N GLY A 6 -8.21 -13.07 -17.97
CA GLY A 6 -7.04 -12.23 -18.13
C GLY A 6 -6.58 -11.56 -16.85
N GLY A 7 -6.86 -12.15 -15.72
CA GLY A 7 -6.33 -11.64 -14.47
C GLY A 7 -4.81 -11.69 -14.42
N PHE A 8 -4.23 -11.03 -13.45
CA PHE A 8 -2.78 -10.96 -13.37
C PHE A 8 -2.34 -10.91 -11.92
N ARG A 9 -1.04 -11.05 -11.72
CA ARG A 9 -0.48 -11.05 -10.37
C ARG A 9 0.20 -9.73 -10.08
N VAL A 10 -0.02 -9.24 -8.88
CA VAL A 10 0.68 -8.07 -8.35
C VAL A 10 1.18 -8.41 -6.95
N GLU A 11 2.03 -7.56 -6.43
CA GLU A 11 2.50 -7.70 -5.06
C GLU A 11 1.94 -6.56 -4.24
N VAL A 12 1.66 -6.83 -2.96
CA VAL A 12 1.27 -5.81 -2.01
C VAL A 12 2.22 -5.87 -0.83
N ALA A 13 2.86 -4.75 -0.56
CA ALA A 13 3.87 -4.65 0.48
C ALA A 13 3.40 -3.70 1.58
N TYR A 14 3.67 -4.07 2.81
CA TYR A 14 3.38 -3.23 3.96
C TYR A 14 4.54 -3.37 4.95
N ALA A 15 5.09 -2.27 5.39
CA ALA A 15 6.23 -2.29 6.30
C ALA A 15 5.91 -1.49 7.54
N ARG A 16 6.16 -2.08 8.69
CA ARG A 16 6.18 -1.42 9.98
C ARG A 16 7.60 -1.48 10.52
N GLN A 17 7.82 -0.80 11.63
CA GLN A 17 9.14 -0.86 12.25
C GLN A 17 9.53 -2.27 12.63
N ASP A 18 8.56 -3.07 13.02
CA ASP A 18 8.80 -4.40 13.57
C ASP A 18 8.46 -5.53 12.60
N VAL A 19 7.78 -5.24 11.50
CA VAL A 19 7.27 -6.27 10.60
C VAL A 19 7.28 -5.76 9.18
N GLN A 20 7.68 -6.62 8.26
CA GLN A 20 7.52 -6.38 6.84
C GLN A 20 6.68 -7.50 6.26
N ALA A 21 5.69 -7.14 5.48
CA ALA A 21 4.83 -8.12 4.84
C ALA A 21 4.82 -7.88 3.34
N LEU A 22 4.95 -8.95 2.58
CA LEU A 22 4.90 -8.91 1.13
C LEU A 22 4.02 -10.07 0.68
N VAL A 23 2.94 -9.73 0.00
CA VAL A 23 1.95 -10.74 -0.40
C VAL A 23 1.74 -10.65 -1.91
N ALA A 24 1.86 -11.78 -2.58
CA ALA A 24 1.50 -11.87 -3.99
C ALA A 24 0.00 -12.11 -4.08
N VAL A 25 -0.67 -11.39 -4.96
CA VAL A 25 -2.11 -11.43 -5.07
C VAL A 25 -2.49 -11.56 -6.53
N ASP A 26 -3.39 -12.50 -6.81
CA ASP A 26 -3.99 -12.60 -8.15
C ASP A 26 -5.22 -11.72 -8.18
N VAL A 27 -5.27 -10.82 -9.16
CA VAL A 27 -6.35 -9.85 -9.27
C VAL A 27 -7.04 -10.01 -10.62
N PRO A 28 -8.33 -9.67 -10.69
CA PRO A 28 -9.05 -9.73 -11.97
C PRO A 28 -8.65 -8.59 -12.88
N PRO A 29 -8.99 -8.68 -14.17
CA PRO A 29 -8.75 -7.56 -15.08
C PRO A 29 -9.49 -6.33 -14.60
N GLY A 30 -8.85 -5.18 -14.73
CA GLY A 30 -9.46 -3.93 -14.29
C GLY A 30 -9.32 -3.67 -12.80
N ALA A 31 -8.59 -4.51 -12.09
CA ALA A 31 -8.40 -4.29 -10.66
C ALA A 31 -7.68 -2.97 -10.38
N ARG A 32 -8.06 -2.37 -9.28
CA ARG A 32 -7.47 -1.14 -8.81
C ARG A 32 -6.58 -1.41 -7.61
N LEU A 33 -5.83 -0.41 -7.21
CA LEU A 33 -4.93 -0.53 -6.07
C LEU A 33 -5.66 -1.05 -4.83
N ILE A 34 -6.83 -0.48 -4.53
CA ILE A 34 -7.58 -0.89 -3.34
C ILE A 34 -8.02 -2.35 -3.43
N ASP A 35 -8.32 -2.82 -4.63
CA ASP A 35 -8.75 -4.21 -4.80
C ASP A 35 -7.64 -5.17 -4.41
N ALA A 36 -6.41 -4.87 -4.81
CA ALA A 36 -5.27 -5.70 -4.44
C ALA A 36 -5.03 -5.66 -2.94
N VAL A 37 -5.15 -4.48 -2.33
CA VAL A 37 -4.97 -4.35 -0.90
C VAL A 37 -5.99 -5.20 -0.15
N GLU A 38 -7.24 -5.16 -0.58
CA GLU A 38 -8.29 -5.95 0.06
C GLU A 38 -8.04 -7.44 -0.10
N LEU A 39 -7.63 -7.86 -1.29
CA LEU A 39 -7.39 -9.28 -1.55
C LEU A 39 -6.14 -9.80 -0.84
N SER A 40 -5.23 -8.92 -0.50
CA SER A 40 -3.97 -9.35 0.13
C SER A 40 -4.16 -9.90 1.53
N GLY A 41 -5.27 -9.57 2.18
CA GLY A 41 -5.49 -9.95 3.56
C GLY A 41 -4.77 -9.06 4.56
N LEU A 42 -4.04 -8.07 4.10
CA LEU A 42 -3.26 -7.22 5.00
C LEU A 42 -4.13 -6.34 5.88
N LEU A 43 -5.32 -5.98 5.39
CA LEU A 43 -6.24 -5.19 6.21
C LEU A 43 -6.68 -5.95 7.46
N GLN A 44 -6.83 -7.26 7.33
CA GLN A 44 -7.19 -8.10 8.47
C GLN A 44 -6.01 -8.34 9.39
N ARG A 45 -4.81 -8.49 8.82
CA ARG A 45 -3.61 -8.71 9.62
C ARG A 45 -3.17 -7.47 10.37
N PHE A 46 -3.41 -6.31 9.79
CA PHE A 46 -2.92 -5.04 10.33
C PHE A 46 -4.09 -4.06 10.42
N PRO A 47 -4.90 -4.17 11.48
CA PRO A 47 -6.11 -3.33 11.60
C PRO A 47 -5.83 -1.84 11.63
N GLU A 48 -4.60 -1.44 11.89
CA GLU A 48 -4.25 -0.02 11.86
C GLU A 48 -4.31 0.57 10.46
N ILE A 49 -4.31 -0.27 9.42
CA ILE A 49 -4.46 0.22 8.05
C ILE A 49 -5.91 0.60 7.84
N ASP A 50 -6.14 1.85 7.49
CA ASP A 50 -7.49 2.36 7.24
C ASP A 50 -7.72 2.41 5.74
N PRO A 51 -8.59 1.55 5.20
CA PRO A 51 -8.81 1.54 3.75
C PRO A 51 -9.45 2.82 3.22
N GLU A 52 -10.12 3.59 4.07
CA GLU A 52 -10.71 4.84 3.64
C GLU A 52 -9.72 5.98 3.63
N ARG A 53 -8.58 5.80 4.28
CA ARG A 53 -7.51 6.79 4.32
C ARG A 53 -6.21 6.16 3.89
N LEU A 54 -6.29 5.33 2.90
CA LEU A 54 -5.15 4.55 2.46
C LEU A 54 -4.10 5.46 1.86
N ASP A 55 -2.90 5.36 2.41
CA ASP A 55 -1.73 6.05 1.87
C ASP A 55 -0.87 4.99 1.21
N ALA A 56 -0.82 5.01 -0.10
CA ALA A 56 -0.19 3.93 -0.83
C ALA A 56 0.46 4.44 -2.10
N GLY A 57 1.24 3.58 -2.73
CA GLY A 57 1.89 3.90 -3.98
C GLY A 57 2.17 2.66 -4.79
N ILE A 58 2.73 2.87 -5.96
CA ILE A 58 3.15 1.81 -6.87
C ILE A 58 4.60 2.08 -7.22
N PHE A 59 5.47 1.15 -6.88
CA PHE A 59 6.92 1.27 -7.11
C PHE A 59 7.47 2.59 -6.58
N GLY A 60 7.06 2.94 -5.35
CA GLY A 60 7.57 4.13 -4.69
C GLY A 60 6.92 5.43 -5.08
N ARG A 61 5.94 5.41 -5.97
CA ARG A 61 5.23 6.63 -6.40
C ARG A 61 3.86 6.66 -5.77
N PRO A 62 3.47 7.76 -5.14
CA PRO A 62 2.13 7.82 -4.56
C PRO A 62 1.05 7.54 -5.60
N ALA A 63 0.06 6.79 -5.18
CA ALA A 63 -1.04 6.43 -6.07
C ALA A 63 -2.32 6.37 -5.27
N ALA A 64 -3.41 6.76 -5.91
CA ALA A 64 -4.72 6.75 -5.27
C ALA A 64 -5.27 5.35 -5.22
N ALA A 65 -6.24 5.14 -4.33
CA ALA A 65 -6.86 3.82 -4.14
C ALA A 65 -7.53 3.31 -5.42
N ASP A 66 -8.00 4.20 -6.27
CA ASP A 66 -8.68 3.81 -7.49
C ASP A 66 -7.75 3.71 -8.70
N THR A 67 -6.44 3.77 -8.47
CA THR A 67 -5.47 3.65 -9.56
C THR A 67 -5.54 2.26 -10.18
N PRO A 68 -5.73 2.16 -11.51
CA PRO A 68 -5.72 0.85 -12.16
C PRO A 68 -4.36 0.19 -12.07
N LEU A 69 -4.37 -1.12 -11.89
CA LEU A 69 -3.13 -1.88 -11.77
C LEU A 69 -2.76 -2.53 -13.10
N ARG A 70 -1.48 -2.83 -13.23
CA ARG A 70 -0.93 -3.54 -14.36
C ARG A 70 -0.24 -4.80 -13.85
N PRO A 71 -0.03 -5.79 -14.74
CA PRO A 71 0.69 -7.00 -14.33
C PRO A 71 2.05 -6.65 -13.73
N ASN A 72 2.38 -7.35 -12.68
CA ASN A 72 3.67 -7.23 -11.98
C ASN A 72 3.86 -5.91 -11.25
N ASP A 73 2.79 -5.14 -11.05
CA ASP A 73 2.89 -3.95 -10.21
C ASP A 73 3.18 -4.34 -8.78
N ARG A 74 3.87 -3.45 -8.09
CA ARG A 74 4.07 -3.57 -6.65
C ARG A 74 3.32 -2.44 -5.97
N VAL A 75 2.29 -2.80 -5.23
CA VAL A 75 1.54 -1.86 -4.41
C VAL A 75 2.24 -1.76 -3.06
N GLU A 76 2.49 -0.55 -2.63
CA GLU A 76 3.10 -0.31 -1.33
C GLU A 76 2.12 0.44 -0.46
N ILE A 77 1.86 -0.10 0.71
CA ILE A 77 1.02 0.56 1.70
C ILE A 77 1.95 1.32 2.64
N TYR A 78 1.78 2.62 2.69
CA TYR A 78 2.58 3.45 3.56
C TYR A 78 1.88 3.57 4.90
N ARG A 79 2.65 3.43 5.93
CA ARG A 79 2.13 3.52 7.27
C ARG A 79 2.21 4.96 7.73
N PRO A 80 1.17 5.46 8.40
CA PRO A 80 1.31 6.75 9.03
C PRO A 80 2.51 6.73 9.96
N LEU A 81 3.29 7.78 9.94
CA LEU A 81 4.45 7.85 10.80
C LEU A 81 3.98 7.88 12.24
N LEU A 82 4.72 7.19 13.11
CA LEU A 82 4.46 7.27 14.54
C LEU A 82 4.59 8.70 15.02
N VAL A 83 5.50 9.42 14.39
CA VAL A 83 5.69 10.83 14.67
C VAL A 83 5.12 11.61 13.50
N ASN A 84 4.24 12.55 13.79
CA ASN A 84 3.64 13.40 12.79
C ASN A 84 4.74 14.13 12.02
N PRO A 85 4.70 14.17 10.67
CA PRO A 85 5.73 14.88 9.93
C PRO A 85 5.89 16.34 10.33
N LYS A 86 4.80 17.00 10.71
CA LYS A 86 4.88 18.35 11.21
C LYS A 86 5.67 18.42 12.48
N GLU A 87 5.47 17.47 13.36
CA GLU A 87 6.20 17.41 14.61
C GLU A 87 7.67 17.14 14.37
N MET A 88 7.97 16.27 13.42
CA MET A 88 9.36 16.03 13.08
C MET A 88 10.05 17.28 12.59
N ARG A 89 9.37 18.04 11.74
CA ARG A 89 9.95 19.27 11.24
C ARG A 89 10.13 20.28 12.35
N ARG A 90 9.17 20.36 13.25
CA ARG A 90 9.27 21.27 14.39
C ARG A 90 10.44 20.90 15.29
N LYS A 91 10.58 19.62 15.56
CA LYS A 91 11.70 19.15 16.36
C LYS A 91 13.03 19.47 15.70
N ARG A 92 13.10 19.27 14.42
CA ARG A 92 14.31 19.55 13.68
C ARG A 92 14.64 21.03 13.70
N ALA A 93 13.63 21.87 13.55
CA ALA A 93 13.83 23.30 13.62
C ALA A 93 14.33 23.72 15.00
N LYS A 94 13.76 23.16 16.04
CA LYS A 94 14.21 23.45 17.38
C LYS A 94 15.64 22.99 17.60
N ALA A 95 15.97 21.83 17.09
CA ALA A 95 17.32 21.31 17.25
C ALA A 95 18.33 22.18 16.52
N SER A 96 17.97 22.75 15.40
CA SER A 96 18.88 23.60 14.64
C SER A 96 18.86 25.03 15.12
N GLY A 97 17.85 25.41 15.80
CA GLY A 97 17.75 26.77 16.32
C GLY A 97 18.05 26.80 17.79
#